data_c5440e09deea65fa22d84ab7a5a25b1b
#
_entry.id   c5440e09deea65fa22d84ab7a5a25b1b
#
_cell.length_a   1.000
_cell.length_b   1.000
_cell.length_c   1.000
_cell.angle_alpha   90.00
_cell.angle_beta   90.00
_cell.angle_gamma   90.00
#
_symmetry.space_group_name_H-M   'P 1'
#
loop_
_entity.id
_entity.type
_entity.pdbx_description
1 polymer ?
#
loop_
_entity_poly.entity_id
_entity_poly.type
_entity_poly.pdbx_seq_one_letter_code
_entity_poly.pdbx_strand_id
1 'polypeptide(L)'
;MGKIIGIDLGTTNSCVAVYEGGEPKVIPNPEGARTTPSVVAFSKTGERMIGQVAKRQSITNPDRTVISIKRHMGSAYKVSIDDKSYTPQEISAMVLQKLKADAEAFLGESVSEAVITVPAYFSDAQRQATKDAGKIAGLDVDRKSVV
;
A
#
# COMPACT_ATOMS: atom_id res chain seq x y z
N MET A 1 2.98 -7.07 -21.99
CA MET A 1 2.34 -7.74 -20.87
C MET A 1 3.12 -7.44 -19.58
N GLY A 2 2.45 -6.88 -18.57
CA GLY A 2 3.09 -6.57 -17.31
C GLY A 2 3.33 -7.81 -16.46
N LYS A 3 4.26 -7.70 -15.53
CA LYS A 3 4.53 -8.77 -14.56
C LYS A 3 3.50 -8.72 -13.44
N ILE A 4 3.31 -9.89 -12.80
CA ILE A 4 2.45 -10.01 -11.62
C ILE A 4 3.35 -9.87 -10.39
N ILE A 5 2.97 -9.01 -9.45
CA ILE A 5 3.71 -8.83 -8.21
C ILE A 5 2.90 -9.38 -7.03
N GLY A 6 3.61 -9.79 -6.00
CA GLY A 6 3.01 -10.15 -4.72
C GLY A 6 3.22 -9.01 -3.74
N ILE A 7 2.18 -8.64 -3.01
CA ILE A 7 2.23 -7.57 -2.03
C ILE A 7 1.80 -8.11 -0.67
N ASP A 8 2.61 -7.84 0.35
CA ASP A 8 2.22 -7.99 1.73
C ASP A 8 1.94 -6.60 2.26
N LEU A 9 0.66 -6.24 2.35
CA LEU A 9 0.22 -4.95 2.88
C LEU A 9 0.07 -5.10 4.40
N GLY A 10 1.15 -4.85 5.12
CA GLY A 10 1.16 -5.02 6.57
C GLY A 10 0.62 -3.80 7.31
N THR A 11 0.32 -3.98 8.59
CA THR A 11 -0.16 -2.89 9.45
C THR A 11 0.93 -1.84 9.67
N THR A 12 2.15 -2.29 9.89
CA THR A 12 3.31 -1.42 10.19
C THR A 12 4.19 -1.22 8.96
N ASN A 13 4.49 -2.31 8.26
CA ASN A 13 5.36 -2.29 7.09
C ASN A 13 4.74 -3.13 5.98
N SER A 14 5.05 -2.76 4.75
CA SER A 14 4.61 -3.49 3.56
C SER A 14 5.82 -3.88 2.74
N CYS A 15 5.68 -4.92 1.92
CA CYS A 15 6.72 -5.29 0.98
C CYS A 15 6.12 -5.77 -0.33
N VAL A 16 6.94 -5.77 -1.36
CA VAL A 16 6.55 -6.23 -2.69
C VAL A 16 7.58 -7.21 -3.21
N ALA A 17 7.12 -8.24 -3.90
CA ALA A 17 7.98 -9.27 -4.47
C ALA A 17 7.54 -9.59 -5.89
N VAL A 18 8.47 -10.13 -6.67
CA VAL A 18 8.20 -10.65 -8.01
C VAL A 18 8.66 -12.10 -8.06
N TYR A 19 8.02 -12.91 -8.88
CA TYR A 19 8.47 -14.29 -9.12
C TYR A 19 9.49 -14.29 -10.25
N GLU A 20 10.70 -14.76 -9.95
CA GLU A 20 11.76 -14.96 -10.93
C GLU A 20 12.35 -16.36 -10.72
N GLY A 21 12.47 -17.12 -11.80
CA GLY A 21 13.04 -18.46 -11.73
C GLY A 21 12.29 -19.42 -10.81
N GLY A 22 10.96 -19.21 -10.65
CA GLY A 22 10.14 -20.04 -9.79
C GLY A 22 10.20 -19.68 -8.30
N GLU A 23 10.92 -18.63 -7.94
CA GLU A 23 11.07 -18.19 -6.55
C GLU A 23 10.61 -16.75 -6.37
N PRO A 24 9.97 -16.43 -5.21
CA PRO A 24 9.64 -15.04 -4.91
C PRO A 24 10.91 -14.27 -4.56
N LYS A 25 11.02 -13.08 -5.12
CA LYS A 25 12.16 -12.20 -4.87
C LYS A 25 11.65 -10.86 -4.40
N VAL A 26 12.01 -10.49 -3.17
CA VAL A 26 11.60 -9.20 -2.60
C VAL A 26 12.29 -8.07 -3.35
N ILE A 27 11.51 -7.07 -3.76
CA ILE A 27 12.02 -5.91 -4.49
C ILE A 27 12.41 -4.84 -3.48
N PRO A 28 13.68 -4.37 -3.49
CA PRO A 28 14.07 -3.24 -2.63
C PRO A 28 13.45 -1.95 -3.13
N ASN A 29 13.14 -1.05 -2.20
CA ASN A 29 12.65 0.27 -2.56
C ASN A 29 13.81 1.20 -2.93
N PRO A 30 13.52 2.41 -3.48
CA PRO A 30 14.58 3.37 -3.84
C PRO A 30 15.44 3.81 -2.66
N GLU A 31 14.93 3.69 -1.44
CA GLU A 31 15.68 4.02 -0.22
C GLU A 31 16.62 2.90 0.23
N GLY A 32 16.66 1.79 -0.52
CA GLY A 32 17.54 0.66 -0.24
C GLY A 32 17.00 -0.35 0.75
N ALA A 33 15.76 -0.24 1.17
CA ALA A 33 15.15 -1.16 2.14
C ALA A 33 14.24 -2.17 1.43
N ARG A 34 14.05 -3.32 2.04
CA ARG A 34 13.16 -4.38 1.54
C ARG A 34 11.72 -4.22 2.03
N THR A 35 11.52 -3.37 3.02
CA THR A 35 10.17 -3.06 3.52
C THR A 35 9.93 -1.56 3.40
N THR A 36 8.66 -1.21 3.22
CA THR A 36 8.22 0.18 3.15
C THR A 36 7.25 0.41 4.30
N PRO A 37 7.51 1.39 5.16
CA PRO A 37 6.54 1.69 6.22
C PRO A 37 5.16 1.99 5.65
N SER A 38 4.12 1.40 6.25
CA SER A 38 2.73 1.60 5.83
C SER A 38 2.21 2.92 6.42
N VAL A 39 2.87 4.01 6.09
CA VAL A 39 2.62 5.34 6.63
C VAL A 39 2.38 6.31 5.49
N VAL A 40 1.32 7.11 5.60
CA VAL A 40 0.98 8.15 4.63
C VAL A 40 0.90 9.47 5.39
N ALA A 41 1.50 10.52 4.86
CA ALA A 41 1.45 11.84 5.46
C ALA A 41 1.23 12.91 4.39
N PHE A 42 0.75 14.05 4.82
CA PHE A 42 0.55 15.20 3.95
C PHE A 42 1.28 16.39 4.55
N SER A 43 2.08 17.07 3.72
CA SER A 43 2.76 18.29 4.15
C SER A 43 1.74 19.41 4.32
N LYS A 44 2.17 20.52 4.92
CA LYS A 44 1.32 21.71 5.08
C LYS A 44 0.88 22.30 3.75
N THR A 45 1.64 22.03 2.68
CA THR A 45 1.31 22.46 1.33
C THR A 45 0.48 21.44 0.55
N GLY A 46 0.12 20.32 1.20
CA GLY A 46 -0.71 19.29 0.59
C GLY A 46 0.05 18.22 -0.17
N GLU A 47 1.37 18.22 -0.12
CA GLU A 47 2.17 17.17 -0.75
C GLU A 47 2.04 15.85 -0.01
N ARG A 48 1.84 14.78 -0.77
CA ARG A 48 1.69 13.44 -0.22
C ARG A 48 3.06 12.79 -0.02
N MET A 49 3.25 12.21 1.17
CA MET A 49 4.46 11.45 1.50
C MET A 49 4.03 10.03 1.87
N ILE A 50 4.79 9.03 1.42
CA ILE A 50 4.46 7.64 1.69
C ILE A 50 5.74 6.89 2.05
N GLY A 51 5.66 6.03 3.06
CA GLY A 51 6.76 5.17 3.44
C GLY A 51 7.71 5.83 4.43
N GLN A 52 9.01 5.63 4.25
CA GLN A 52 10.02 6.08 5.22
C GLN A 52 10.00 7.60 5.43
N VAL A 53 9.82 8.36 4.36
CA VAL A 53 9.78 9.83 4.48
C VAL A 53 8.57 10.27 5.30
N ALA A 54 7.44 9.60 5.15
CA ALA A 54 6.26 9.89 5.96
C ALA A 54 6.48 9.52 7.42
N LYS A 55 7.11 8.38 7.67
CA LYS A 55 7.38 7.89 9.02
C LYS A 55 8.33 8.83 9.76
N ARG A 56 9.38 9.31 9.10
CA ARG A 56 10.39 10.18 9.73
C ARG A 56 9.81 11.48 10.28
N GLN A 57 8.83 12.06 9.60
CA GLN A 57 8.24 13.33 10.01
C GLN A 57 6.97 13.14 10.86
N SER A 58 6.60 11.91 11.23
CA SER A 58 5.37 11.63 11.96
C SER A 58 5.31 12.32 13.32
N ILE A 59 6.44 12.43 14.01
CA ILE A 59 6.51 13.06 15.34
C ILE A 59 6.24 14.57 15.24
N THR A 60 6.72 15.22 14.19
CA THR A 60 6.58 16.67 14.01
C THR A 60 5.29 17.06 13.28
N ASN A 61 4.56 16.08 12.73
CA ASN A 61 3.37 16.32 11.92
C ASN A 61 2.29 15.25 12.18
N PRO A 62 1.95 14.99 13.46
CA PRO A 62 1.08 13.86 13.80
C PRO A 62 -0.34 14.00 13.25
N ASP A 63 -0.87 15.23 13.18
CA ASP A 63 -2.24 15.46 12.73
C ASP A 63 -2.44 15.22 11.23
N ARG A 64 -1.37 15.15 10.49
CA ARG A 64 -1.38 14.96 9.04
C ARG A 64 -0.69 13.67 8.63
N THR A 65 -0.48 12.76 9.58
CA THR A 65 0.18 11.47 9.35
C THR A 65 -0.78 10.34 9.72
N VAL A 66 -0.93 9.39 8.81
CA VAL A 66 -1.79 8.21 9.00
C VAL A 66 -0.92 6.99 9.14
N ILE A 67 -1.07 6.29 10.25
CA ILE A 67 -0.39 5.03 10.52
C ILE A 67 -1.42 3.94 10.80
N SER A 68 -1.03 2.68 10.59
CA SER A 68 -1.85 1.51 10.95
C SER A 68 -3.27 1.52 10.37
N ILE A 69 -3.44 2.09 9.17
CA ILE A 69 -4.76 2.20 8.54
C ILE A 69 -5.39 0.83 8.27
N LYS A 70 -4.59 -0.21 8.15
CA LYS A 70 -5.08 -1.57 7.91
C LYS A 70 -6.05 -2.04 9.00
N ARG A 71 -5.89 -1.54 10.21
CA ARG A 71 -6.79 -1.88 11.34
C ARG A 71 -8.23 -1.42 11.11
N HIS A 72 -8.42 -0.47 10.22
CA HIS A 72 -9.73 0.12 9.92
C HIS A 72 -10.32 -0.38 8.60
N MET A 73 -9.65 -1.30 7.92
CA MET A 73 -10.14 -1.86 6.66
C MET A 73 -11.50 -2.54 6.87
N GLY A 74 -12.42 -2.29 5.95
CA GLY A 74 -13.76 -2.85 6.01
C GLY A 74 -14.71 -2.14 6.96
N SER A 75 -14.27 -1.03 7.57
CA SER A 75 -15.11 -0.23 8.49
C SER A 75 -15.50 1.10 7.85
N ALA A 76 -16.34 1.84 8.55
CA ALA A 76 -16.77 3.17 8.12
C ALA A 76 -15.83 4.29 8.61
N TYR A 77 -14.68 3.92 9.15
CA TYR A 77 -13.67 4.87 9.63
C TYR A 77 -13.22 5.80 8.50
N LYS A 78 -13.00 7.06 8.84
CA LYS A 78 -12.49 8.06 7.89
C LYS A 78 -11.43 8.91 8.53
N VAL A 79 -10.43 9.28 7.74
CA VAL A 79 -9.38 10.20 8.12
C VAL A 79 -9.66 11.54 7.48
N SER A 80 -9.66 12.60 8.28
CA SER A 80 -9.90 13.97 7.77
C SER A 80 -8.59 14.76 7.79
N ILE A 81 -8.19 15.28 6.63
CA ILE A 81 -7.01 16.10 6.45
C ILE A 81 -7.35 17.22 5.48
N ASP A 82 -7.17 18.48 5.92
CA ASP A 82 -7.42 19.67 5.07
C ASP A 82 -8.79 19.65 4.40
N ASP A 83 -9.85 19.48 5.16
CA ASP A 83 -11.23 19.45 4.67
C ASP A 83 -11.55 18.29 3.73
N LYS A 84 -10.62 17.35 3.56
CA LYS A 84 -10.84 16.13 2.79
C LYS A 84 -10.96 14.93 3.72
N SER A 85 -11.86 14.01 3.38
CA SER A 85 -12.03 12.77 4.11
C SER A 85 -11.52 11.61 3.24
N TYR A 86 -10.74 10.72 3.85
CA TYR A 86 -10.19 9.55 3.16
C TYR A 86 -10.69 8.28 3.83
N THR A 87 -11.10 7.31 3.02
CA THR A 87 -11.43 5.97 3.51
C THR A 87 -10.16 5.17 3.77
N PRO A 88 -10.22 4.09 4.57
CA PRO A 88 -9.07 3.20 4.71
C PRO A 88 -8.58 2.63 3.37
N GLN A 89 -9.49 2.36 2.44
CA GLN A 89 -9.16 1.87 1.10
C GLN A 89 -8.34 2.91 0.33
N GLU A 90 -8.72 4.18 0.42
CA GLU A 90 -8.00 5.26 -0.26
C GLU A 90 -6.59 5.45 0.29
N ILE A 91 -6.44 5.42 1.61
CA ILE A 91 -5.11 5.53 2.24
C ILE A 91 -4.26 4.31 1.90
N SER A 92 -4.84 3.12 1.99
CA SER A 92 -4.13 1.89 1.61
C SER A 92 -3.71 1.91 0.14
N ALA A 93 -4.56 2.46 -0.74
CA ALA A 93 -4.23 2.60 -2.16
C ALA A 93 -3.00 3.47 -2.37
N MET A 94 -2.79 4.48 -1.53
CA MET A 94 -1.60 5.34 -1.62
C MET A 94 -0.33 4.53 -1.33
N VAL A 95 -0.38 3.64 -0.34
CA VAL A 95 0.74 2.74 -0.05
C VAL A 95 0.95 1.78 -1.22
N LEU A 96 -0.12 1.21 -1.76
CA LEU A 96 -0.05 0.30 -2.90
C LEU A 96 0.51 0.99 -4.14
N GLN A 97 0.16 2.25 -4.39
CA GLN A 97 0.70 3.02 -5.50
C GLN A 97 2.21 3.20 -5.39
N LYS A 98 2.71 3.45 -4.18
CA LYS A 98 4.15 3.53 -3.96
C LYS A 98 4.83 2.20 -4.24
N LEU A 99 4.28 1.10 -3.74
CA LEU A 99 4.85 -0.23 -3.97
C LEU A 99 4.84 -0.58 -5.46
N LYS A 100 3.77 -0.23 -6.15
CA LYS A 100 3.66 -0.43 -7.61
C LYS A 100 4.73 0.36 -8.34
N ALA A 101 4.87 1.65 -8.03
CA ALA A 101 5.87 2.51 -8.66
C ALA A 101 7.29 2.02 -8.39
N ASP A 102 7.58 1.60 -7.17
CA ASP A 102 8.90 1.09 -6.80
C ASP A 102 9.19 -0.22 -7.55
N ALA A 103 8.20 -1.09 -7.70
CA ALA A 103 8.34 -2.33 -8.45
C ALA A 103 8.59 -2.04 -9.93
N GLU A 104 7.84 -1.12 -10.52
CA GLU A 104 8.01 -0.74 -11.92
C GLU A 104 9.40 -0.15 -12.18
N ALA A 105 9.87 0.68 -11.27
CA ALA A 105 11.21 1.27 -11.38
C ALA A 105 12.30 0.19 -11.31
N PHE A 106 12.16 -0.78 -10.42
CA PHE A 106 13.12 -1.86 -10.26
C PHE A 106 13.11 -2.81 -11.47
N LEU A 107 11.93 -3.16 -11.96
CA LEU A 107 11.78 -4.12 -13.05
C LEU A 107 11.98 -3.49 -14.42
N GLY A 108 11.86 -2.18 -14.53
CA GLY A 108 11.97 -1.48 -15.81
C GLY A 108 10.77 -1.71 -16.73
N GLU A 109 9.62 -2.12 -16.20
CA GLU A 109 8.42 -2.35 -16.99
C GLU A 109 7.17 -2.11 -16.16
N SER A 110 6.03 -2.00 -16.84
CA SER A 110 4.74 -1.76 -16.19
C SER A 110 4.28 -2.98 -15.39
N VAL A 111 3.63 -2.70 -14.25
CA VAL A 111 2.99 -3.72 -13.43
C VAL A 111 1.50 -3.42 -13.38
N SER A 112 0.68 -4.36 -13.80
CA SER A 112 -0.77 -4.18 -13.85
C SER A 112 -1.53 -5.12 -12.92
N GLU A 113 -0.93 -6.23 -12.52
CA GLU A 113 -1.60 -7.24 -11.70
C GLU A 113 -0.85 -7.49 -10.41
N ALA A 114 -1.60 -7.76 -9.34
CA ALA A 114 -1.00 -8.06 -8.05
C ALA A 114 -1.80 -9.13 -7.31
N VAL A 115 -1.08 -9.90 -6.51
CA VAL A 115 -1.65 -10.78 -5.49
C VAL A 115 -1.34 -10.12 -4.15
N ILE A 116 -2.37 -9.88 -3.35
CA ILE A 116 -2.23 -9.22 -2.05
C ILE A 116 -2.55 -10.21 -0.94
N THR A 117 -1.62 -10.36 0.01
CA THR A 117 -1.85 -11.25 1.16
C THR A 117 -2.64 -10.52 2.24
N VAL A 118 -3.52 -11.26 2.89
CA VAL A 118 -4.31 -10.76 4.02
C VAL A 118 -4.27 -11.79 5.16
N PRO A 119 -4.46 -11.35 6.41
CA PRO A 119 -4.56 -12.31 7.52
C PRO A 119 -5.73 -13.27 7.31
N ALA A 120 -5.58 -14.50 7.77
CA ALA A 120 -6.63 -15.51 7.65
C ALA A 120 -7.92 -15.10 8.35
N TYR A 121 -7.82 -14.27 9.39
CA TYR A 121 -8.98 -13.81 10.16
C TYR A 121 -9.74 -12.65 9.52
N PHE A 122 -9.28 -12.12 8.38
CA PHE A 122 -10.00 -11.05 7.69
C PHE A 122 -11.39 -11.51 7.26
N SER A 123 -12.38 -10.66 7.50
CA SER A 123 -13.76 -10.87 7.04
C SER A 123 -13.86 -10.64 5.53
N ASP A 124 -14.98 -10.99 4.95
CA ASP A 124 -15.25 -10.71 3.53
C ASP A 124 -15.23 -9.20 3.25
N ALA A 125 -15.74 -8.38 4.19
CA ALA A 125 -15.72 -6.93 4.06
C ALA A 125 -14.28 -6.39 4.02
N GLN A 126 -13.40 -6.92 4.86
CA GLN A 126 -11.99 -6.53 4.89
C GLN A 126 -11.26 -6.97 3.62
N ARG A 127 -11.55 -8.17 3.11
CA ARG A 127 -10.97 -8.67 1.86
C ARG A 127 -11.44 -7.86 0.67
N GLN A 128 -12.73 -7.48 0.64
CA GLN A 128 -13.27 -6.64 -0.42
C GLN A 128 -12.65 -5.25 -0.37
N ALA A 129 -12.46 -4.68 0.82
CA ALA A 129 -11.80 -3.39 0.99
C ALA A 129 -10.36 -3.42 0.46
N THR A 130 -9.64 -4.52 0.69
CA THR A 130 -8.28 -4.70 0.17
C THR A 130 -8.29 -4.74 -1.36
N LYS A 131 -9.23 -5.45 -1.94
CA LYS A 131 -9.39 -5.50 -3.40
C LYS A 131 -9.70 -4.11 -3.97
N ASP A 132 -10.58 -3.37 -3.30
CA ASP A 132 -10.95 -2.01 -3.73
C ASP A 132 -9.73 -1.08 -3.66
N ALA A 133 -8.90 -1.20 -2.63
CA ALA A 133 -7.66 -0.43 -2.52
C ALA A 133 -6.72 -0.71 -3.70
N GLY A 134 -6.60 -1.98 -4.08
CA GLY A 134 -5.81 -2.36 -5.25
C GLY A 134 -6.31 -1.71 -6.53
N LYS A 135 -7.63 -1.69 -6.74
CA LYS A 135 -8.24 -1.03 -7.91
C LYS A 135 -7.95 0.46 -7.92
N ILE A 136 -8.10 1.13 -6.79
CA ILE A 136 -7.81 2.57 -6.67
C ILE A 136 -6.35 2.84 -7.01
N ALA A 137 -5.46 1.94 -6.62
CA ALA A 137 -4.03 2.06 -6.91
C ALA A 137 -3.65 1.77 -8.37
N GLY A 138 -4.60 1.31 -9.18
CA GLY A 138 -4.35 0.97 -10.58
C GLY A 138 -3.82 -0.44 -10.78
N LEU A 139 -4.09 -1.33 -9.83
CA LEU A 139 -3.72 -2.74 -9.92
C LEU A 139 -4.95 -3.60 -10.17
N ASP A 140 -4.79 -4.59 -11.05
CA ASP A 140 -5.82 -5.59 -11.25
C ASP A 140 -5.67 -6.66 -10.17
N VAL A 141 -6.58 -6.63 -9.20
CA VAL A 141 -6.60 -7.57 -8.08
C VAL A 141 -7.98 -8.19 -8.07
N ASP A 142 -8.08 -9.42 -8.54
CA ASP A 142 -9.38 -10.09 -8.50
C ASP A 142 -9.62 -10.74 -7.12
N ARG A 143 -10.80 -11.35 -6.96
CA ARG A 143 -11.18 -11.95 -5.69
C ARG A 143 -10.24 -13.08 -5.28
N LYS A 144 -9.68 -13.82 -6.25
CA LYS A 144 -8.77 -14.94 -5.99
C LYS A 144 -7.37 -14.47 -5.66
N SER A 145 -7.06 -13.22 -5.98
CA SER A 145 -5.74 -12.65 -5.75
C SER A 145 -5.58 -12.03 -4.36
N VAL A 146 -6.61 -12.04 -3.53
CA VAL A 146 -6.53 -11.63 -2.12
C VAL A 146 -6.47 -12.91 -1.29
N VAL A 147 -5.27 -13.25 -0.80
CA VAL A 147 -5.00 -14.55 -0.15
C VAL A 147 -4.47 -14.41 1.26
#